data_54b1e1fb1a705e6f878891dc52c80fc5
#
_entry.id   54b1e1fb1a705e6f878891dc52c80fc5
#
_cell.length_a   1.000
_cell.length_b   1.000
_cell.length_c   1.000
_cell.angle_alpha   90.00
_cell.angle_beta   90.00
_cell.angle_gamma   90.00
#
_symmetry.space_group_name_H-M   'P 1'
#
loop_
_entity.id
_entity.type
_entity.pdbx_description
1 polymer ?
#
loop_
_entity_poly.entity_id
_entity_poly.type
_entity_poly.pdbx_seq_one_letter_code
_entity_poly.pdbx_strand_id
1 'polypeptide(L)'
;MRLGLMAYVIWLGVISCGGAAIPVRPAITTPCSVMRVGKVAVTGAPSSQVAALAVLEGTIDDRTRTERVVTVAAERLRALGYARAQIAVTRKPGCFTDLDVAVALGPKFKIQTIDFATSDQFPARDRLAVIEDALGTVNTIGGIYVEYRLARALARLQERYRDAGWLDAKIAPPIARYGDASIAITIPITPGPRFKISAVRARGAGAKVRAAVLDEIRIEPGSWYDGLAIRNGIERARRKLDRRVELRTIVSHDAIELELETDP
;
A
#
# COMPACT_ATOMS: atom_id res chain seq x y z
N MET A 1 -66.88 42.65 -1.75
CA MET A 1 -67.19 44.12 -1.72
C MET A 1 -65.90 44.92 -1.82
N ARG A 2 -65.93 45.95 -2.69
CA ARG A 2 -64.96 47.04 -3.01
C ARG A 2 -63.79 46.56 -3.89
N LEU A 3 -63.89 46.83 -5.23
CA LEU A 3 -63.70 48.11 -6.00
C LEU A 3 -62.35 48.75 -5.60
N GLY A 4 -61.34 48.94 -6.41
CA GLY A 4 -61.26 49.39 -7.78
C GLY A 4 -60.21 50.45 -7.78
N LEU A 5 -59.30 50.49 -8.70
CA LEU A 5 -58.94 51.68 -9.43
C LEU A 5 -57.91 51.37 -10.52
N MET A 6 -58.37 51.54 -11.74
CA MET A 6 -57.49 51.66 -12.91
C MET A 6 -56.78 53.01 -12.85
N ALA A 7 -55.49 53.03 -13.07
CA ALA A 7 -54.75 54.23 -13.41
C ALA A 7 -54.14 54.04 -14.81
N TYR A 8 -54.73 54.74 -15.78
CA TYR A 8 -54.18 54.98 -17.12
C TYR A 8 -52.95 55.87 -16.97
N VAL A 9 -51.84 55.55 -17.50
CA VAL A 9 -50.70 56.45 -17.69
C VAL A 9 -50.36 56.52 -19.17
N ILE A 10 -50.45 57.70 -19.67
CA ILE A 10 -50.30 58.16 -21.04
C ILE A 10 -48.86 57.98 -21.52
N TRP A 11 -48.75 57.40 -22.70
CA TRP A 11 -47.52 57.26 -23.49
C TRP A 11 -47.08 58.64 -24.04
N LEU A 12 -45.91 59.11 -23.66
CA LEU A 12 -45.19 60.19 -24.36
C LEU A 12 -44.01 59.59 -25.09
N GLY A 13 -44.13 59.46 -26.40
CA GLY A 13 -43.08 59.02 -27.29
C GLY A 13 -41.94 60.04 -27.33
N VAL A 14 -40.75 59.54 -27.04
CA VAL A 14 -39.51 60.28 -27.35
C VAL A 14 -38.87 59.56 -28.54
N ILE A 15 -38.89 60.23 -29.66
CA ILE A 15 -38.13 59.80 -30.86
C ILE A 15 -36.67 60.10 -30.57
N SER A 16 -35.88 59.11 -30.28
CA SER A 16 -34.43 59.22 -30.17
C SER A 16 -33.77 58.71 -31.48
N CYS A 17 -33.00 59.61 -32.07
CA CYS A 17 -32.22 59.45 -33.29
C CYS A 17 -31.35 58.18 -33.23
N GLY A 18 -31.38 57.48 -34.36
CA GLY A 18 -30.58 56.25 -34.57
C GLY A 18 -29.08 56.50 -34.46
N GLY A 19 -28.51 55.96 -33.41
CA GLY A 19 -27.10 55.64 -33.37
C GLY A 19 -26.89 54.24 -33.97
N ALA A 20 -26.23 54.15 -35.11
CA ALA A 20 -25.85 52.87 -35.69
C ALA A 20 -25.01 52.10 -34.66
N ALA A 21 -25.55 50.98 -34.14
CA ALA A 21 -24.79 50.05 -33.32
C ALA A 21 -23.65 49.51 -34.14
N ILE A 22 -22.43 49.86 -33.80
CA ILE A 22 -21.22 49.25 -34.39
C ILE A 22 -21.29 47.75 -34.05
N PRO A 23 -21.33 46.84 -35.04
CA PRO A 23 -21.33 45.42 -34.74
C PRO A 23 -20.03 45.09 -34.00
N VAL A 24 -20.16 44.77 -32.72
CA VAL A 24 -19.04 44.19 -31.95
C VAL A 24 -18.68 42.89 -32.66
N ARG A 25 -17.59 42.90 -33.42
CA ARG A 25 -17.04 41.70 -33.99
C ARG A 25 -16.80 40.70 -32.85
N PRO A 26 -17.40 39.48 -32.89
CA PRO A 26 -17.07 38.49 -31.90
C PRO A 26 -15.55 38.28 -31.97
N ALA A 27 -14.90 38.42 -30.82
CA ALA A 27 -13.46 38.07 -30.73
C ALA A 27 -13.31 36.67 -31.24
N ILE A 28 -12.61 36.51 -32.40
CA ILE A 28 -12.26 35.18 -32.93
C ILE A 28 -11.27 34.63 -31.93
N THR A 29 -11.77 33.87 -30.94
CA THR A 29 -10.96 33.05 -30.07
C THR A 29 -10.39 31.93 -30.95
N THR A 30 -9.15 32.10 -31.39
CA THR A 30 -8.41 31.03 -32.10
C THR A 30 -8.44 29.80 -31.21
N PRO A 31 -9.03 28.68 -31.63
CA PRO A 31 -9.05 27.50 -30.81
C PRO A 31 -7.61 27.06 -30.55
N CYS A 32 -7.27 26.82 -29.27
CA CYS A 32 -5.96 26.35 -28.90
C CYS A 32 -5.73 24.98 -29.55
N SER A 33 -4.70 24.84 -30.37
CA SER A 33 -4.40 23.58 -31.08
C SER A 33 -4.02 22.44 -30.12
N VAL A 34 -3.46 22.76 -28.95
CA VAL A 34 -3.14 21.79 -27.89
C VAL A 34 -3.30 22.51 -26.56
N MET A 35 -4.16 21.96 -25.68
CA MET A 35 -4.27 22.42 -24.31
C MET A 35 -3.05 21.96 -23.51
N ARG A 36 -2.45 22.86 -22.75
CA ARG A 36 -1.33 22.57 -21.85
C ARG A 36 -1.68 22.98 -20.43
N VAL A 37 -1.08 22.28 -19.45
CA VAL A 37 -1.13 22.68 -18.06
C VAL A 37 -0.31 23.96 -17.90
N GLY A 38 -0.96 25.01 -17.40
CA GLY A 38 -0.33 26.26 -17.04
C GLY A 38 0.34 26.17 -15.67
N LYS A 39 -0.09 27.03 -14.74
CA LYS A 39 0.42 27.06 -13.37
C LYS A 39 -0.21 25.95 -12.51
N VAL A 40 0.61 25.29 -11.68
CA VAL A 40 0.13 24.38 -10.63
C VAL A 40 0.29 25.07 -9.26
N ALA A 41 -0.81 25.59 -8.73
CA ALA A 41 -0.84 26.23 -7.42
C ALA A 41 -1.21 25.19 -6.36
N VAL A 42 -0.30 24.93 -5.41
CA VAL A 42 -0.54 23.96 -4.32
C VAL A 42 -0.73 24.68 -3.01
N THR A 43 -1.79 24.30 -2.28
CA THR A 43 -2.11 24.81 -0.95
C THR A 43 -2.25 23.67 0.06
N GLY A 44 -2.02 23.92 1.34
CA GLY A 44 -2.27 22.97 2.44
C GLY A 44 -1.14 21.98 2.72
N ALA A 45 -0.07 21.96 1.92
CA ALA A 45 1.13 21.15 2.20
C ALA A 45 2.41 21.87 1.79
N PRO A 46 3.56 21.60 2.45
CA PRO A 46 4.86 22.08 2.00
C PRO A 46 5.19 21.56 0.59
N SER A 47 5.71 22.45 -0.26
CA SER A 47 6.05 22.12 -1.66
C SER A 47 6.98 20.92 -1.79
N SER A 48 7.92 20.74 -0.86
CA SER A 48 8.83 19.58 -0.83
C SER A 48 8.12 18.24 -0.69
N GLN A 49 6.96 18.19 -0.03
CA GLN A 49 6.18 16.96 0.16
C GLN A 49 5.36 16.59 -1.07
N VAL A 50 5.03 17.57 -1.90
CA VAL A 50 4.18 17.43 -3.10
C VAL A 50 4.89 17.85 -4.39
N ALA A 51 6.22 17.84 -4.38
CA ALA A 51 7.05 18.26 -5.53
C ALA A 51 6.71 17.48 -6.84
N ALA A 52 6.19 16.27 -6.73
CA ALA A 52 5.74 15.50 -7.89
C ALA A 52 4.63 16.22 -8.69
N LEU A 53 3.84 17.11 -8.07
CA LEU A 53 2.77 17.83 -8.75
C LEU A 53 3.30 18.92 -9.70
N ALA A 54 4.48 19.50 -9.41
CA ALA A 54 5.11 20.50 -10.27
C ALA A 54 5.49 19.94 -11.66
N VAL A 55 5.67 18.62 -11.80
CA VAL A 55 5.97 17.95 -13.07
C VAL A 55 4.83 18.14 -14.10
N LEU A 56 3.64 18.51 -13.65
CA LEU A 56 2.50 18.75 -14.56
C LEU A 56 2.63 20.06 -15.36
N GLU A 57 3.34 21.06 -14.84
CA GLU A 57 3.46 22.36 -15.52
C GLU A 57 4.09 22.22 -16.92
N GLY A 58 3.52 22.91 -17.90
CA GLY A 58 3.95 22.89 -19.29
C GLY A 58 3.63 21.61 -20.07
N THR A 59 3.11 20.55 -19.41
CA THR A 59 2.75 19.31 -20.10
C THR A 59 1.42 19.44 -20.84
N ILE A 60 1.12 18.51 -21.75
CA ILE A 60 -0.21 18.40 -22.37
C ILE A 60 -1.22 18.16 -21.27
N ASP A 61 -2.35 18.90 -21.32
CA ASP A 61 -3.44 18.74 -20.36
C ASP A 61 -4.16 17.40 -20.60
N ASP A 62 -3.70 16.37 -19.90
CA ASP A 62 -4.24 15.03 -19.89
C ASP A 62 -4.76 14.69 -18.49
N ARG A 63 -6.06 14.40 -18.40
CA ARG A 63 -6.72 14.04 -17.15
C ARG A 63 -6.13 12.79 -16.51
N THR A 64 -5.89 11.75 -17.30
CA THR A 64 -5.31 10.48 -16.83
C THR A 64 -3.91 10.69 -16.26
N ARG A 65 -3.10 11.52 -16.91
CA ARG A 65 -1.78 11.88 -16.41
C ARG A 65 -1.87 12.64 -15.09
N THR A 66 -2.77 13.61 -15.00
CA THR A 66 -2.99 14.38 -13.77
C THR A 66 -3.40 13.47 -12.62
N GLU A 67 -4.38 12.58 -12.83
CA GLU A 67 -4.84 11.63 -11.82
C GLU A 67 -3.71 10.69 -11.35
N ARG A 68 -2.86 10.21 -12.26
CA ARG A 68 -1.69 9.40 -11.92
C ARG A 68 -0.69 10.14 -11.04
N VAL A 69 -0.36 11.40 -11.40
CA VAL A 69 0.58 12.21 -10.61
C VAL A 69 0.01 12.55 -9.23
N VAL A 70 -1.30 12.81 -9.14
CA VAL A 70 -2.01 13.02 -7.86
C VAL A 70 -1.96 11.76 -7.00
N THR A 71 -2.15 10.58 -7.60
CA THR A 71 -2.04 9.29 -6.89
C THR A 71 -0.64 9.12 -6.30
N VAL A 72 0.41 9.35 -7.07
CA VAL A 72 1.81 9.28 -6.60
C VAL A 72 2.08 10.27 -5.46
N ALA A 73 1.56 11.50 -5.57
CA ALA A 73 1.68 12.48 -4.51
C ALA A 73 0.96 12.05 -3.22
N ALA A 74 -0.25 11.49 -3.34
CA ALA A 74 -1.01 10.96 -2.20
C ALA A 74 -0.29 9.78 -1.54
N GLU A 75 0.26 8.84 -2.31
CA GLU A 75 1.07 7.73 -1.79
C GLU A 75 2.30 8.23 -1.03
N ARG A 76 2.99 9.25 -1.55
CA ARG A 76 4.11 9.87 -0.86
C ARG A 76 3.71 10.50 0.48
N LEU A 77 2.57 11.18 0.54
CA LEU A 77 2.04 11.73 1.80
C LEU A 77 1.72 10.62 2.81
N ARG A 78 1.09 9.53 2.35
CA ARG A 78 0.84 8.34 3.20
C ARG A 78 2.15 7.74 3.70
N ALA A 79 3.19 7.66 2.86
CA ALA A 79 4.51 7.20 3.25
C ALA A 79 5.19 8.09 4.30
N LEU A 80 4.83 9.37 4.37
CA LEU A 80 5.26 10.31 5.40
C LEU A 80 4.43 10.23 6.70
N GLY A 81 3.43 9.34 6.74
CA GLY A 81 2.57 9.10 7.90
C GLY A 81 1.24 9.86 7.89
N TYR A 82 0.90 10.56 6.81
CA TYR A 82 -0.40 11.22 6.65
C TYR A 82 -1.40 10.24 6.03
N ALA A 83 -1.83 9.24 6.81
CA ALA A 83 -2.65 8.12 6.31
C ALA A 83 -4.00 8.55 5.70
N ARG A 84 -4.53 9.70 6.10
CA ARG A 84 -5.79 10.27 5.62
C ARG A 84 -5.60 11.50 4.73
N ALA A 85 -4.41 11.71 4.18
CA ALA A 85 -4.17 12.81 3.25
C ALA A 85 -5.11 12.73 2.04
N GLN A 86 -5.71 13.86 1.70
CA GLN A 86 -6.58 14.01 0.53
C GLN A 86 -6.03 15.11 -0.37
N ILE A 87 -6.12 14.90 -1.67
CA ILE A 87 -5.70 15.87 -2.69
C ILE A 87 -6.90 16.13 -3.60
N ALA A 88 -7.35 17.36 -3.65
CA ALA A 88 -8.39 17.82 -4.57
C ALA A 88 -7.77 18.71 -5.65
N VAL A 89 -8.11 18.49 -6.91
CA VAL A 89 -7.63 19.27 -8.05
C VAL A 89 -8.80 19.99 -8.71
N THR A 90 -8.70 21.31 -8.76
CA THR A 90 -9.64 22.16 -9.50
C THR A 90 -8.95 22.67 -10.74
N ARG A 91 -9.61 22.55 -11.89
CA ARG A 91 -9.10 22.99 -13.19
C ARG A 91 -9.73 24.33 -13.56
N LYS A 92 -8.90 25.30 -13.93
CA LYS A 92 -9.35 26.58 -14.50
C LYS A 92 -9.09 26.51 -16.01
N PRO A 93 -10.17 26.34 -16.82
CA PRO A 93 -10.02 26.11 -18.26
C PRO A 93 -9.48 27.35 -18.97
N GLY A 94 -8.63 27.13 -19.97
CA GLY A 94 -8.02 28.13 -20.83
C GLY A 94 -7.13 27.46 -21.88
N CYS A 95 -6.43 28.20 -22.71
CA CYS A 95 -5.39 27.65 -23.57
C CYS A 95 -4.24 27.04 -22.73
N PHE A 96 -4.03 27.60 -21.56
CA PHE A 96 -3.27 27.00 -20.46
C PHE A 96 -4.26 26.69 -19.35
N THR A 97 -4.43 25.42 -19.01
CA THR A 97 -5.29 24.99 -17.91
C THR A 97 -4.51 25.12 -16.60
N ASP A 98 -4.86 26.10 -15.78
CA ASP A 98 -4.26 26.23 -14.45
C ASP A 98 -4.89 25.18 -13.50
N LEU A 99 -4.06 24.57 -12.66
CA LEU A 99 -4.46 23.60 -11.67
C LEU A 99 -4.33 24.16 -10.26
N ASP A 100 -5.45 24.32 -9.56
CA ASP A 100 -5.46 24.59 -8.13
C ASP A 100 -5.53 23.26 -7.38
N VAL A 101 -4.48 22.94 -6.63
CA VAL A 101 -4.36 21.69 -5.89
C VAL A 101 -4.46 21.97 -4.39
N ALA A 102 -5.57 21.59 -3.80
CA ALA A 102 -5.79 21.68 -2.36
C ALA A 102 -5.41 20.35 -1.69
N VAL A 103 -4.49 20.40 -0.72
CA VAL A 103 -4.03 19.25 0.04
C VAL A 103 -4.50 19.34 1.47
N ALA A 104 -5.29 18.36 1.91
CA ALA A 104 -5.66 18.18 3.31
C ALA A 104 -4.81 17.06 3.89
N LEU A 105 -3.76 17.40 4.66
CA LEU A 105 -2.82 16.40 5.21
C LEU A 105 -3.48 15.50 6.26
N GLY A 106 -4.34 16.06 7.11
CA GLY A 106 -4.83 15.38 8.31
C GLY A 106 -3.72 15.15 9.35
N PRO A 107 -4.03 14.51 10.48
CA PRO A 107 -3.06 14.20 11.52
C PRO A 107 -2.16 13.02 11.12
N LYS A 108 -0.96 12.96 11.71
CA LYS A 108 -0.16 11.73 11.77
C LYS A 108 -0.66 10.90 12.93
N PHE A 109 -1.09 9.67 12.65
CA PHE A 109 -1.62 8.77 13.67
C PHE A 109 -0.49 8.03 14.38
N LYS A 110 -0.52 8.00 15.72
CA LYS A 110 0.35 7.13 16.52
C LYS A 110 -0.32 5.79 16.75
N ILE A 111 0.42 4.70 16.60
CA ILE A 111 -0.08 3.36 16.90
C ILE A 111 -0.31 3.24 18.40
N GLN A 112 -1.54 3.02 18.80
CA GLN A 112 -1.94 2.86 20.20
C GLN A 112 -1.88 1.39 20.63
N THR A 113 -2.44 0.49 19.82
CA THR A 113 -2.42 -0.96 20.05
C THR A 113 -2.26 -1.71 18.74
N ILE A 114 -1.67 -2.91 18.84
CA ILE A 114 -1.68 -3.93 17.80
C ILE A 114 -2.18 -5.22 18.44
N ASP A 115 -3.36 -5.65 18.05
CA ASP A 115 -4.02 -6.86 18.55
C ASP A 115 -4.09 -7.91 17.44
N PHE A 116 -4.01 -9.18 17.81
CA PHE A 116 -4.11 -10.31 16.91
C PHE A 116 -5.39 -11.10 17.17
N ALA A 117 -6.27 -11.13 16.17
CA ALA A 117 -7.47 -11.96 16.23
C ALA A 117 -7.14 -13.33 15.61
N THR A 118 -6.85 -14.32 16.46
CA THR A 118 -6.42 -15.66 16.05
C THR A 118 -6.76 -16.67 17.11
N SER A 119 -6.86 -17.97 16.72
CA SER A 119 -7.10 -19.11 17.60
C SER A 119 -5.89 -20.03 17.76
N ASP A 120 -4.71 -19.63 17.23
CA ASP A 120 -3.51 -20.47 17.30
C ASP A 120 -2.75 -20.34 18.61
N GLN A 121 -1.76 -21.25 18.78
CA GLN A 121 -0.85 -21.27 19.90
C GLN A 121 0.47 -20.52 19.66
N PHE A 122 0.63 -19.85 18.52
CA PHE A 122 1.82 -19.04 18.26
C PHE A 122 1.85 -17.85 19.21
N PRO A 123 2.90 -17.67 20.04
CA PRO A 123 2.88 -16.67 21.10
C PRO A 123 2.67 -15.24 20.59
N ALA A 124 1.79 -14.49 21.24
CA ALA A 124 1.48 -13.11 20.85
C ALA A 124 2.71 -12.20 20.86
N ARG A 125 3.61 -12.40 21.85
CA ARG A 125 4.88 -11.68 21.95
C ARG A 125 5.77 -11.91 20.72
N ASP A 126 5.81 -13.13 20.18
CA ASP A 126 6.65 -13.48 19.04
C ASP A 126 6.08 -12.86 17.75
N ARG A 127 4.73 -12.81 17.63
CA ARG A 127 4.05 -12.07 16.56
C ARG A 127 4.38 -10.59 16.60
N LEU A 128 4.30 -9.99 17.79
CA LEU A 128 4.61 -8.57 17.97
C LEU A 128 6.08 -8.28 17.66
N ALA A 129 7.00 -9.12 18.13
CA ALA A 129 8.44 -8.98 17.85
C ALA A 129 8.75 -8.98 16.34
N VAL A 130 8.07 -9.82 15.54
CA VAL A 130 8.21 -9.82 14.08
C VAL A 130 7.73 -8.50 13.47
N ILE A 131 6.62 -7.96 13.96
CA ILE A 131 6.10 -6.66 13.49
C ILE A 131 7.06 -5.54 13.87
N GLU A 132 7.58 -5.53 15.08
CA GLU A 132 8.53 -4.54 15.58
C GLU A 132 9.84 -4.54 14.79
N ASP A 133 10.43 -5.71 14.55
CA ASP A 133 11.64 -5.86 13.74
C ASP A 133 11.43 -5.36 12.32
N ALA A 134 10.28 -5.71 11.72
CA ALA A 134 9.96 -5.32 10.36
C ALA A 134 9.66 -3.82 10.20
N LEU A 135 9.11 -3.17 11.21
CA LEU A 135 8.87 -1.73 11.21
C LEU A 135 10.15 -0.92 11.46
N GLY A 136 11.21 -1.56 11.96
CA GLY A 136 12.48 -0.90 12.29
C GLY A 136 12.37 0.04 13.49
N THR A 137 11.42 -0.18 14.37
CA THR A 137 11.19 0.59 15.60
C THR A 137 11.16 -0.36 16.79
N VAL A 138 11.92 -0.06 17.82
CA VAL A 138 11.94 -0.83 19.07
C VAL A 138 10.61 -0.71 19.82
N ASN A 139 9.87 0.38 19.57
CA ASN A 139 8.55 0.63 20.11
C ASN A 139 7.57 0.90 18.96
N THR A 140 6.94 -0.13 18.46
CA THR A 140 5.87 -0.02 17.47
C THR A 140 4.69 0.74 18.03
N ILE A 141 4.35 0.49 19.30
CA ILE A 141 3.36 1.25 20.06
C ILE A 141 3.94 2.64 20.37
N GLY A 142 3.20 3.69 19.99
CA GLY A 142 3.61 5.09 20.05
C GLY A 142 4.32 5.61 18.79
N GLY A 143 4.73 4.73 17.89
CA GLY A 143 5.30 5.09 16.58
C GLY A 143 4.25 5.63 15.60
N ILE A 144 4.70 6.34 14.58
CA ILE A 144 3.81 6.84 13.52
C ILE A 144 3.35 5.70 12.61
N TYR A 145 2.04 5.60 12.44
CA TYR A 145 1.44 4.64 11.51
C TYR A 145 1.79 4.98 10.06
N VAL A 146 2.34 4.00 9.37
CA VAL A 146 2.65 4.08 7.94
C VAL A 146 2.19 2.77 7.29
N GLU A 147 1.14 2.87 6.48
CA GLU A 147 0.43 1.72 5.92
C GLU A 147 1.33 0.71 5.20
N TYR A 148 2.20 1.18 4.29
CA TYR A 148 3.08 0.27 3.55
C TYR A 148 4.11 -0.45 4.44
N ARG A 149 4.54 0.18 5.55
CA ARG A 149 5.44 -0.47 6.53
C ARG A 149 4.72 -1.59 7.25
N LEU A 150 3.48 -1.34 7.66
CA LEU A 150 2.64 -2.38 8.27
C LEU A 150 2.41 -3.53 7.27
N ALA A 151 2.05 -3.25 6.02
CA ALA A 151 1.87 -4.29 5.00
C ALA A 151 3.13 -5.16 4.82
N ARG A 152 4.31 -4.54 4.81
CA ARG A 152 5.58 -5.26 4.77
C ARG A 152 5.82 -6.11 6.02
N ALA A 153 5.47 -5.60 7.19
CA ALA A 153 5.56 -6.33 8.44
C ALA A 153 4.64 -7.55 8.47
N LEU A 154 3.40 -7.40 7.94
CA LEU A 154 2.47 -8.52 7.81
C LEU A 154 2.97 -9.60 6.84
N ALA A 155 3.61 -9.23 5.74
CA ALA A 155 4.24 -10.20 4.85
C ALA A 155 5.32 -11.03 5.57
N ARG A 156 6.17 -10.39 6.38
CA ARG A 156 7.16 -11.10 7.20
C ARG A 156 6.51 -11.99 8.27
N LEU A 157 5.43 -11.53 8.88
CA LEU A 157 4.67 -12.34 9.83
C LEU A 157 4.08 -13.58 9.13
N GLN A 158 3.58 -13.45 7.91
CA GLN A 158 3.12 -14.57 7.09
C GLN A 158 4.23 -15.60 6.85
N GLU A 159 5.43 -15.15 6.52
CA GLU A 159 6.60 -16.02 6.36
C GLU A 159 6.96 -16.71 7.67
N ARG A 160 6.92 -15.98 8.79
CA ARG A 160 7.22 -16.55 10.12
C ARG A 160 6.23 -17.65 10.52
N TYR A 161 4.93 -17.48 10.20
CA TYR A 161 3.94 -18.53 10.39
C TYR A 161 4.28 -19.78 9.58
N ARG A 162 4.62 -19.63 8.31
CA ARG A 162 5.04 -20.73 7.44
C ARG A 162 6.27 -21.45 7.99
N ASP A 163 7.26 -20.68 8.43
CA ASP A 163 8.47 -21.24 9.05
C ASP A 163 8.17 -22.03 10.33
N ALA A 164 7.19 -21.61 11.08
CA ALA A 164 6.79 -22.30 12.31
C ALA A 164 5.83 -23.48 12.09
N GLY A 165 5.58 -23.83 10.82
CA GLY A 165 4.81 -25.03 10.43
C GLY A 165 3.34 -24.77 10.11
N TRP A 166 2.86 -23.54 10.14
CA TRP A 166 1.52 -23.19 9.65
C TRP A 166 1.58 -22.74 8.19
N LEU A 167 1.73 -23.70 7.26
CA LEU A 167 1.96 -23.39 5.85
C LEU A 167 0.77 -22.70 5.19
N ASP A 168 -0.44 -23.02 5.63
CA ASP A 168 -1.70 -22.47 5.10
C ASP A 168 -2.16 -21.21 5.83
N ALA A 169 -1.35 -20.67 6.76
CA ALA A 169 -1.70 -19.48 7.49
C ALA A 169 -2.01 -18.31 6.55
N LYS A 170 -3.12 -17.63 6.81
CA LYS A 170 -3.58 -16.46 6.06
C LYS A 170 -3.71 -15.28 7.00
N ILE A 171 -3.06 -14.18 6.67
CA ILE A 171 -3.19 -12.91 7.36
C ILE A 171 -4.08 -12.02 6.49
N ALA A 172 -5.26 -11.69 7.02
CA ALA A 172 -6.20 -10.80 6.35
C ALA A 172 -5.77 -9.33 6.48
N PRO A 173 -6.29 -8.42 5.64
CA PRO A 173 -6.05 -7.00 5.79
C PRO A 173 -6.35 -6.52 7.21
N PRO A 174 -5.51 -5.68 7.81
CA PRO A 174 -5.69 -5.20 9.17
C PRO A 174 -6.92 -4.31 9.28
N ILE A 175 -7.62 -4.42 10.40
CA ILE A 175 -8.75 -3.56 10.75
C ILE A 175 -8.22 -2.39 11.57
N ALA A 176 -8.28 -1.19 11.00
CA ALA A 176 -7.79 0.04 11.61
C ALA A 176 -8.94 0.87 12.20
N ARG A 177 -8.86 1.18 13.49
CA ARG A 177 -9.78 2.10 14.18
C ARG A 177 -9.05 3.40 14.48
N TYR A 178 -9.47 4.47 13.83
CA TYR A 178 -8.87 5.80 13.96
C TYR A 178 -9.54 6.58 15.09
N GLY A 179 -8.72 7.09 16.03
CA GLY A 179 -9.07 8.17 16.96
C GLY A 179 -8.63 9.53 16.38
N ASP A 180 -8.52 10.55 17.24
CA ASP A 180 -8.14 11.92 16.81
C ASP A 180 -6.70 11.98 16.27
N ALA A 181 -5.75 11.40 16.98
CA ALA A 181 -4.34 11.31 16.60
C ALA A 181 -3.72 9.93 16.91
N SER A 182 -4.57 8.91 17.12
CA SER A 182 -4.15 7.55 17.44
C SER A 182 -4.86 6.54 16.54
N ILE A 183 -4.28 5.35 16.42
CA ILE A 183 -4.83 4.23 15.66
C ILE A 183 -4.67 2.94 16.45
N ALA A 184 -5.76 2.20 16.60
CA ALA A 184 -5.78 0.82 17.10
C ALA A 184 -5.89 -0.12 15.89
N ILE A 185 -5.04 -1.14 15.85
CA ILE A 185 -4.92 -2.06 14.72
C ILE A 185 -5.24 -3.46 15.21
N THR A 186 -6.19 -4.12 14.55
CA THR A 186 -6.47 -5.55 14.78
C THR A 186 -6.09 -6.32 13.53
N ILE A 187 -5.25 -7.35 13.69
CA ILE A 187 -4.74 -8.19 12.62
C ILE A 187 -5.46 -9.55 12.67
N PRO A 188 -6.40 -9.84 11.74
CA PRO A 188 -7.04 -11.13 11.68
C PRO A 188 -6.11 -12.18 11.08
N ILE A 189 -5.96 -13.32 11.75
CA ILE A 189 -5.11 -14.42 11.31
C ILE A 189 -5.91 -15.72 11.33
N THR A 190 -5.90 -16.43 10.22
CA THR A 190 -6.41 -17.80 10.10
C THR A 190 -5.21 -18.73 9.96
N PRO A 191 -4.79 -19.42 11.02
CA PRO A 191 -3.52 -20.17 11.02
C PRO A 191 -3.56 -21.42 10.14
N GLY A 192 -4.69 -22.10 10.04
CA GLY A 192 -4.77 -23.43 9.44
C GLY A 192 -4.13 -24.51 10.32
N PRO A 193 -3.93 -25.74 9.81
CA PRO A 193 -3.26 -26.80 10.56
C PRO A 193 -1.76 -26.51 10.69
N ARG A 194 -1.16 -27.01 11.77
CA ARG A 194 0.29 -27.07 11.90
C ARG A 194 0.80 -28.40 11.39
N PHE A 195 1.80 -28.36 10.52
CA PHE A 195 2.31 -29.53 9.82
C PHE A 195 3.45 -30.24 10.59
N LYS A 196 3.44 -31.59 10.56
CA LYS A 196 4.54 -32.41 11.02
C LYS A 196 5.34 -32.96 9.85
N ILE A 197 6.61 -33.23 10.08
CA ILE A 197 7.48 -33.88 9.10
C ILE A 197 7.26 -35.41 9.17
N SER A 198 6.76 -36.01 8.09
CA SER A 198 6.54 -37.45 8.00
C SER A 198 7.79 -38.23 7.60
N ALA A 199 8.59 -37.62 6.71
CA ALA A 199 9.82 -38.24 6.23
C ALA A 199 10.85 -37.20 5.81
N VAL A 200 12.13 -37.52 5.91
CA VAL A 200 13.24 -36.74 5.36
C VAL A 200 14.08 -37.68 4.51
N ARG A 201 14.22 -37.36 3.23
CA ARG A 201 14.97 -38.19 2.26
C ARG A 201 16.01 -37.35 1.54
N ALA A 202 17.17 -37.93 1.27
CA ALA A 202 18.20 -37.34 0.42
C ALA A 202 18.36 -38.17 -0.86
N ARG A 203 18.40 -37.49 -2.00
CA ARG A 203 18.61 -38.08 -3.35
C ARG A 203 19.84 -37.48 -4.03
N GLY A 204 20.22 -38.01 -5.16
CA GLY A 204 21.36 -37.56 -5.96
C GLY A 204 22.63 -38.29 -5.60
N ALA A 205 23.68 -37.63 -5.21
CA ALA A 205 25.03 -38.11 -4.94
C ALA A 205 25.12 -39.46 -4.21
N GLY A 206 26.32 -40.07 -4.11
CA GLY A 206 26.57 -41.35 -3.46
C GLY A 206 26.07 -41.42 -2.00
N ALA A 207 25.87 -42.61 -1.48
CA ALA A 207 25.26 -42.87 -0.17
C ALA A 207 25.94 -42.13 0.99
N LYS A 208 27.26 -41.98 0.95
CA LYS A 208 28.05 -41.23 1.95
C LYS A 208 27.67 -39.75 1.99
N VAL A 209 27.47 -39.13 0.83
CA VAL A 209 27.08 -37.71 0.74
C VAL A 209 25.65 -37.50 1.24
N ARG A 210 24.71 -38.39 0.84
CA ARG A 210 23.32 -38.34 1.34
C ARG A 210 23.24 -38.44 2.87
N ALA A 211 24.01 -39.39 3.46
CA ALA A 211 24.07 -39.52 4.91
C ALA A 211 24.60 -38.23 5.59
N ALA A 212 25.66 -37.62 5.02
CA ALA A 212 26.21 -36.38 5.53
C ALA A 212 25.25 -35.20 5.43
N VAL A 213 24.42 -35.11 4.37
CA VAL A 213 23.36 -34.08 4.25
C VAL A 213 22.32 -34.24 5.34
N LEU A 214 21.84 -35.48 5.57
CA LEU A 214 20.83 -35.75 6.60
C LEU A 214 21.37 -35.46 8.00
N ASP A 215 22.64 -35.77 8.28
CA ASP A 215 23.30 -35.43 9.56
C ASP A 215 23.37 -33.94 9.81
N GLU A 216 23.63 -33.11 8.79
CA GLU A 216 23.69 -31.66 8.94
C GLU A 216 22.31 -31.03 9.11
N ILE A 217 21.27 -31.61 8.56
CA ILE A 217 19.92 -31.04 8.65
C ILE A 217 19.34 -31.26 10.03
N ARG A 218 19.60 -32.40 10.67
CA ARG A 218 19.20 -32.70 12.06
C ARG A 218 17.70 -32.59 12.31
N ILE A 219 16.92 -33.09 11.39
CA ILE A 219 15.45 -33.08 11.50
C ILE A 219 14.95 -34.48 11.56
N GLU A 220 14.14 -34.77 12.57
CA GLU A 220 13.58 -36.10 12.79
C GLU A 220 12.16 -36.21 12.26
N PRO A 221 11.76 -37.30 11.60
CA PRO A 221 10.37 -37.61 11.33
C PRO A 221 9.52 -37.56 12.60
N GLY A 222 8.31 -37.03 12.51
CA GLY A 222 7.41 -36.80 13.64
C GLY A 222 7.55 -35.41 14.31
N SER A 223 8.66 -34.69 14.07
CA SER A 223 8.83 -33.33 14.56
C SER A 223 7.91 -32.34 13.81
N TRP A 224 7.63 -31.22 14.46
CA TRP A 224 6.94 -30.11 13.79
C TRP A 224 7.85 -29.49 12.72
N TYR A 225 7.23 -29.10 11.60
CA TYR A 225 7.96 -28.40 10.56
C TYR A 225 8.54 -27.09 11.12
N ASP A 226 9.84 -26.90 10.93
CA ASP A 226 10.59 -25.67 11.24
C ASP A 226 11.41 -25.27 10.01
N GLY A 227 10.84 -24.38 9.21
CA GLY A 227 11.46 -23.89 7.98
C GLY A 227 12.79 -23.17 8.20
N LEU A 228 12.96 -22.51 9.35
CA LEU A 228 14.22 -21.84 9.69
C LEU A 228 15.31 -22.87 10.01
N ALA A 229 15.00 -23.86 10.84
CA ALA A 229 15.93 -24.96 11.16
C ALA A 229 16.33 -25.73 9.89
N ILE A 230 15.38 -26.01 8.99
CA ILE A 230 15.62 -26.68 7.71
C ILE A 230 16.59 -25.85 6.85
N ARG A 231 16.30 -24.57 6.62
CA ARG A 231 17.19 -23.69 5.82
C ARG A 231 18.60 -23.63 6.40
N ASN A 232 18.71 -23.44 7.71
CA ASN A 232 20.00 -23.41 8.38
C ASN A 232 20.76 -24.75 8.24
N GLY A 233 20.05 -25.87 8.30
CA GLY A 233 20.64 -27.19 8.05
C GLY A 233 21.16 -27.34 6.62
N ILE A 234 20.39 -26.92 5.64
CA ILE A 234 20.79 -26.91 4.22
C ILE A 234 22.05 -26.05 4.02
N GLU A 235 22.10 -24.87 4.61
CA GLU A 235 23.27 -23.99 4.48
C GLU A 235 24.51 -24.57 5.17
N ARG A 236 24.35 -25.31 6.28
CA ARG A 236 25.46 -26.07 6.88
C ARG A 236 25.94 -27.17 5.95
N ALA A 237 25.01 -27.95 5.38
CA ALA A 237 25.32 -29.01 4.46
C ALA A 237 26.06 -28.51 3.22
N ARG A 238 25.56 -27.45 2.62
CA ARG A 238 26.19 -26.79 1.44
C ARG A 238 27.64 -26.38 1.74
N ARG A 239 27.89 -25.71 2.87
CA ARG A 239 29.24 -25.27 3.24
C ARG A 239 30.19 -26.40 3.54
N LYS A 240 29.70 -27.44 4.25
CA LYS A 240 30.54 -28.58 4.65
C LYS A 240 30.91 -29.50 3.48
N LEU A 241 29.98 -29.67 2.54
CA LEU A 241 30.14 -30.61 1.45
C LEU A 241 30.62 -29.94 0.14
N ASP A 242 30.66 -28.60 0.12
CA ASP A 242 30.93 -27.79 -1.08
C ASP A 242 30.06 -28.22 -2.27
N ARG A 243 28.78 -28.45 -1.99
CA ARG A 243 27.81 -28.95 -2.98
C ARG A 243 26.51 -28.15 -2.91
N ARG A 244 25.83 -28.12 -4.05
CA ARG A 244 24.45 -27.60 -4.11
C ARG A 244 23.51 -28.60 -3.45
N VAL A 245 22.69 -28.14 -2.53
CA VAL A 245 21.61 -28.89 -1.90
C VAL A 245 20.31 -28.17 -2.14
N GLU A 246 19.37 -28.78 -2.80
CA GLU A 246 18.04 -28.22 -3.04
C GLU A 246 17.01 -28.92 -2.17
N LEU A 247 16.00 -28.18 -1.73
CA LEU A 247 14.89 -28.73 -0.95
C LEU A 247 13.64 -28.78 -1.82
N ARG A 248 13.03 -29.94 -1.86
CA ARG A 248 11.67 -30.12 -2.35
C ARG A 248 10.77 -30.51 -1.18
N THR A 249 9.69 -29.79 -1.00
CA THR A 249 8.71 -30.06 0.04
C THR A 249 7.47 -30.66 -0.59
N ILE A 250 7.07 -31.84 -0.14
CA ILE A 250 5.87 -32.54 -0.60
C ILE A 250 4.86 -32.49 0.53
N VAL A 251 3.76 -31.80 0.33
CA VAL A 251 2.70 -31.64 1.34
C VAL A 251 1.61 -32.68 1.08
N SER A 252 1.22 -33.42 2.13
CA SER A 252 0.15 -34.41 2.08
C SER A 252 -0.72 -34.27 3.33
N HIS A 253 -1.98 -33.85 3.16
CA HIS A 253 -2.94 -33.59 4.25
C HIS A 253 -2.37 -32.71 5.36
N ASP A 254 -1.89 -33.30 6.44
CA ASP A 254 -1.33 -32.64 7.63
C ASP A 254 0.17 -32.93 7.86
N ALA A 255 0.81 -33.56 6.89
CA ALA A 255 2.19 -34.00 6.96
C ALA A 255 3.03 -33.50 5.78
N ILE A 256 4.33 -33.39 6.01
CA ILE A 256 5.31 -32.93 5.04
C ILE A 256 6.39 -33.98 4.88
N GLU A 257 6.68 -34.33 3.65
CA GLU A 257 7.90 -35.06 3.29
C GLU A 257 8.93 -34.07 2.75
N LEU A 258 10.14 -34.11 3.30
CA LEU A 258 11.29 -33.33 2.84
C LEU A 258 12.16 -34.20 1.94
N GLU A 259 12.35 -33.74 0.72
CA GLU A 259 13.23 -34.37 -0.25
C GLU A 259 14.38 -33.40 -0.57
N LEU A 260 15.59 -33.86 -0.30
CA LEU A 260 16.82 -33.10 -0.47
C LEU A 260 17.56 -33.65 -1.67
N GLU A 261 17.75 -32.85 -2.68
CA GLU A 261 18.46 -33.22 -3.90
C GLU A 261 19.86 -32.63 -3.89
N THR A 262 20.87 -33.46 -4.14
CA THR A 262 22.27 -33.05 -4.23
C THR A 262 22.80 -33.33 -5.62
N ASP A 263 23.62 -32.43 -6.14
CA ASP A 263 24.32 -32.64 -7.39
C ASP A 263 25.17 -33.94 -7.32
N PRO A 264 25.27 -34.67 -8.42
CA PRO A 264 26.02 -35.97 -8.50
C PRO A 264 27.50 -35.83 -8.18
#